data_7ad0c5f5d1a21667b09a78f15894384e
#
_entry.id   7ad0c5f5d1a21667b09a78f15894384e
#
_cell.length_a   1.000
_cell.length_b   1.000
_cell.length_c   1.000
_cell.angle_alpha   90.00
_cell.angle_beta   90.00
_cell.angle_gamma   90.00
#
_symmetry.space_group_name_H-M   'P 1'
#
loop_
_entity.id
_entity.type
_entity.pdbx_description
1 polymer ?
#
loop_
_entity_poly.entity_id
_entity_poly.type
_entity_poly.pdbx_seq_one_letter_code
_entity_poly.pdbx_strand_id
1 'polypeptide(L)'
;MNDLAQYAPGPASGAQVRKDGEKWTLILVRELRHPPAKVWEALTDPLHLREWAPFDANGSLATVGATVKLTWVGTANVSETRVTRADPPRVLEFHDIRWELEPLAGGTRLTLWHSIDRRFIAWGAAGWHIAFDVLDRLLSGTPIARIAGRDGMRFEGWQRLVTEYAKQFGADPPNWAPKPAQKS
;
A
#
# COMPACT_ATOMS: atom_id res chain seq x y z
N MET A 1 3.61 -11.20 -21.71
CA MET A 1 2.16 -10.95 -21.84
C MET A 1 1.67 -10.42 -20.51
N ASN A 2 1.07 -9.24 -20.49
CA ASN A 2 0.64 -8.58 -19.26
C ASN A 2 -0.58 -9.30 -18.68
N ASP A 3 -0.40 -10.03 -17.59
CA ASP A 3 -1.47 -10.73 -16.87
C ASP A 3 -2.45 -9.79 -16.10
N LEU A 4 -2.38 -8.49 -16.36
CA LEU A 4 -3.34 -7.51 -15.80
C LEU A 4 -4.78 -7.83 -16.15
N ALA A 5 -5.03 -8.41 -17.33
CA ALA A 5 -6.37 -8.81 -17.76
C ALA A 5 -6.97 -9.95 -16.93
N GLN A 6 -6.15 -10.70 -16.20
CA GLN A 6 -6.59 -11.82 -15.36
C GLN A 6 -6.48 -11.52 -13.85
N TYR A 7 -5.90 -10.37 -13.49
CA TYR A 7 -5.79 -9.98 -12.10
C TYR A 7 -7.10 -9.36 -11.60
N ALA A 8 -7.63 -9.93 -10.54
CA ALA A 8 -8.71 -9.34 -9.75
C ALA A 8 -8.32 -9.41 -8.27
N PRO A 9 -8.35 -8.29 -7.54
CA PRO A 9 -8.08 -8.30 -6.11
C PRO A 9 -9.17 -9.07 -5.37
N GLY A 10 -8.78 -9.75 -4.28
CA GLY A 10 -9.70 -10.32 -3.33
C GLY A 10 -10.59 -9.25 -2.67
N PRO A 11 -11.54 -9.65 -1.81
CA PRO A 11 -12.37 -8.70 -1.06
C PRO A 11 -11.53 -7.90 -0.07
N ALA A 12 -12.04 -6.74 0.34
CA ALA A 12 -11.41 -5.92 1.38
C ALA A 12 -11.15 -6.75 2.64
N SER A 13 -9.88 -6.80 3.06
CA SER A 13 -9.44 -7.61 4.19
C SER A 13 -8.11 -7.12 4.77
N GLY A 14 -7.82 -7.50 6.02
CA GLY A 14 -6.54 -7.23 6.67
C GLY A 14 -6.30 -5.75 7.02
N ALA A 15 -7.29 -4.87 6.87
CA ALA A 15 -7.17 -3.47 7.14
C ALA A 15 -7.99 -3.04 8.35
N GLN A 16 -7.41 -2.12 9.12
CA GLN A 16 -8.04 -1.42 10.24
C GLN A 16 -7.70 0.06 10.16
N VAL A 17 -8.48 0.89 10.81
CA VAL A 17 -8.21 2.32 10.94
C VAL A 17 -8.18 2.69 12.41
N ARG A 18 -7.07 3.29 12.85
CA ARG A 18 -7.00 3.97 14.13
C ARG A 18 -7.40 5.43 13.93
N LYS A 19 -8.44 5.84 14.64
CA LYS A 19 -8.99 7.18 14.59
C LYS A 19 -8.50 7.96 15.82
N ASP A 20 -7.83 9.08 15.59
CA ASP A 20 -7.36 10.00 16.62
C ASP A 20 -7.73 11.43 16.21
N GLY A 21 -8.94 11.86 16.58
CA GLY A 21 -9.53 13.10 16.11
C GLY A 21 -9.66 13.12 14.58
N GLU A 22 -9.08 14.14 13.95
CA GLU A 22 -9.02 14.25 12.48
C GLU A 22 -7.90 13.42 11.85
N LYS A 23 -6.97 12.91 12.66
CA LYS A 23 -5.87 12.09 12.20
C LYS A 23 -6.29 10.62 12.17
N TRP A 24 -6.30 10.05 10.98
CA TRP A 24 -6.57 8.63 10.79
C TRP A 24 -5.32 7.89 10.32
N THR A 25 -5.09 6.72 10.87
CA THR A 25 -3.97 5.87 10.50
C THR A 25 -4.50 4.55 9.96
N LEU A 26 -4.19 4.28 8.71
CA LEU A 26 -4.42 2.98 8.10
C LEU A 26 -3.43 1.96 8.67
N ILE A 27 -3.93 0.80 9.05
CA ILE A 27 -3.14 -0.36 9.44
C ILE A 27 -3.55 -1.49 8.50
N LEU A 28 -2.64 -1.93 7.63
CA LEU A 28 -2.90 -3.01 6.68
C LEU A 28 -1.92 -4.14 6.90
N VAL A 29 -2.44 -5.34 7.11
CA VAL A 29 -1.65 -6.55 7.37
C VAL A 29 -1.74 -7.49 6.17
N ARG A 30 -0.58 -8.03 5.74
CA ARG A 30 -0.49 -9.05 4.71
C ARG A 30 0.51 -10.13 5.11
N GLU A 31 0.13 -11.38 4.98
CA GLU A 31 1.04 -12.51 5.12
C GLU A 31 1.62 -12.88 3.75
N LEU A 32 2.95 -12.86 3.66
CA LEU A 32 3.71 -13.15 2.45
C LEU A 32 4.50 -14.46 2.65
N ARG A 33 4.47 -15.36 1.69
CA ARG A 33 5.20 -16.64 1.75
C ARG A 33 6.67 -16.47 1.31
N HIS A 34 7.31 -15.44 1.85
CA HIS A 34 8.68 -15.07 1.51
C HIS A 34 9.43 -14.71 2.79
N PRO A 35 10.74 -15.02 2.90
CA PRO A 35 11.51 -14.71 4.11
C PRO A 35 11.64 -13.19 4.31
N PRO A 36 11.73 -12.72 5.56
CA PRO A 36 11.81 -11.29 5.87
C PRO A 36 12.91 -10.53 5.14
N ALA A 37 14.08 -11.14 4.92
CA ALA A 37 15.18 -10.50 4.20
C ALA A 37 14.81 -10.18 2.75
N LYS A 38 14.10 -11.08 2.07
CA LYS A 38 13.63 -10.87 0.70
C LYS A 38 12.55 -9.79 0.62
N VAL A 39 11.63 -9.78 1.58
CA VAL A 39 10.61 -8.72 1.68
C VAL A 39 11.27 -7.38 1.97
N TRP A 40 12.22 -7.33 2.90
CA TRP A 40 12.97 -6.11 3.23
C TRP A 40 13.65 -5.49 2.00
N GLU A 41 14.32 -6.30 1.20
CA GLU A 41 14.95 -5.83 -0.03
C GLU A 41 13.94 -5.17 -0.97
N ALA A 42 12.77 -5.80 -1.17
CA ALA A 42 11.71 -5.24 -2.00
C ALA A 42 11.09 -3.94 -1.44
N LEU A 43 11.15 -3.73 -0.13
CA LEU A 43 10.67 -2.51 0.53
C LEU A 43 11.67 -1.36 0.52
N THR A 44 12.95 -1.63 0.28
CA THR A 44 14.03 -0.65 0.47
C THR A 44 14.82 -0.31 -0.78
N ASP A 45 14.91 -1.23 -1.74
CA ASP A 45 15.62 -1.03 -3.00
C ASP A 45 14.78 -0.22 -3.98
N PRO A 46 15.29 0.92 -4.51
CA PRO A 46 14.55 1.74 -5.47
C PRO A 46 14.13 1.00 -6.74
N LEU A 47 14.93 0.03 -7.20
CA LEU A 47 14.60 -0.76 -8.39
C LEU A 47 13.40 -1.67 -8.13
N HIS A 48 13.33 -2.29 -6.96
CA HIS A 48 12.19 -3.10 -6.57
C HIS A 48 10.95 -2.25 -6.28
N LEU A 49 11.08 -1.14 -5.57
CA LEU A 49 9.97 -0.21 -5.27
C LEU A 49 9.23 0.23 -6.54
N ARG A 50 9.97 0.50 -7.61
CA ARG A 50 9.43 0.88 -8.92
C ARG A 50 8.50 -0.15 -9.53
N GLU A 51 8.66 -1.42 -9.17
CA GLU A 51 7.87 -2.52 -9.74
C GLU A 51 6.50 -2.69 -9.06
N TRP A 52 6.35 -2.24 -7.80
CA TRP A 52 5.13 -2.52 -7.04
C TRP A 52 4.58 -1.34 -6.23
N ALA A 53 5.44 -0.47 -5.69
CA ALA A 53 5.02 0.58 -4.74
C ALA A 53 4.24 1.71 -5.44
N PRO A 54 3.35 2.41 -4.72
CA PRO A 54 2.63 3.54 -5.29
C PRO A 54 3.49 4.80 -5.48
N PHE A 55 4.78 4.72 -5.22
CA PHE A 55 5.77 5.77 -5.39
C PHE A 55 7.09 5.22 -5.93
N ASP A 56 7.87 6.10 -6.54
CA ASP A 56 9.28 5.86 -6.88
C ASP A 56 10.16 6.54 -5.83
N ALA A 57 11.29 5.93 -5.51
CA ALA A 57 12.32 6.51 -4.65
C ALA A 57 13.61 6.74 -5.44
N ASN A 58 14.29 7.86 -5.22
CA ASN A 58 15.56 8.16 -5.90
C ASN A 58 16.78 7.58 -5.18
N GLY A 59 16.59 6.88 -4.08
CA GLY A 59 17.64 6.25 -3.28
C GLY A 59 17.09 5.16 -2.37
N SER A 60 17.99 4.40 -1.78
CA SER A 60 17.64 3.31 -0.85
C SER A 60 17.01 3.84 0.43
N LEU A 61 15.96 3.15 0.88
CA LEU A 61 15.32 3.39 2.18
C LEU A 61 15.97 2.60 3.33
N ALA A 62 17.02 1.82 3.06
CA ALA A 62 17.63 0.95 4.07
C ALA A 62 18.56 1.68 5.06
N THR A 63 18.86 2.95 4.85
CA THR A 63 19.85 3.70 5.64
C THR A 63 19.17 4.77 6.50
N VAL A 64 19.27 4.65 7.81
CA VAL A 64 18.81 5.68 8.76
C VAL A 64 19.50 7.00 8.47
N GLY A 65 18.72 8.08 8.47
CA GLY A 65 19.21 9.43 8.22
C GLY A 65 19.35 9.80 6.74
N ALA A 66 19.21 8.84 5.82
CA ALA A 66 19.19 9.14 4.40
C ALA A 66 18.02 10.05 4.05
N THR A 67 18.28 11.05 3.21
CA THR A 67 17.25 11.88 2.60
C THR A 67 16.93 11.33 1.21
N VAL A 68 15.68 11.00 0.99
CA VAL A 68 15.20 10.36 -0.24
C VAL A 68 14.03 11.17 -0.81
N LYS A 69 14.01 11.35 -2.12
CA LYS A 69 12.87 11.94 -2.83
C LYS A 69 11.91 10.85 -3.26
N LEU A 70 10.66 10.99 -2.85
CA LEU A 70 9.56 10.13 -3.25
C LEU A 70 8.72 10.83 -4.30
N THR A 71 8.46 10.16 -5.41
CA THR A 71 7.55 10.63 -6.45
C THR A 71 6.34 9.71 -6.52
N TRP A 72 5.19 10.20 -6.12
CA TRP A 72 3.95 9.44 -6.16
C TRP A 72 3.49 9.23 -7.61
N VAL A 73 3.23 7.99 -7.97
CA VAL A 73 2.86 7.61 -9.34
C VAL A 73 1.62 8.36 -9.82
N GLY A 74 1.70 8.91 -11.02
CA GLY A 74 0.59 9.65 -11.64
C GLY A 74 0.36 11.05 -11.09
N THR A 75 1.29 11.55 -10.26
CA THR A 75 1.27 12.92 -9.76
C THR A 75 2.57 13.64 -10.11
N ALA A 76 2.56 14.96 -10.09
CA ALA A 76 3.78 15.77 -10.16
C ALA A 76 4.38 16.01 -8.75
N ASN A 77 3.80 15.42 -7.73
CA ASN A 77 4.23 15.64 -6.35
C ASN A 77 5.50 14.86 -6.05
N VAL A 78 6.54 15.59 -5.74
CA VAL A 78 7.80 15.07 -5.22
C VAL A 78 7.88 15.51 -3.77
N SER A 79 7.99 14.55 -2.85
CA SER A 79 8.22 14.83 -1.44
C SER A 79 9.61 14.36 -1.04
N GLU A 80 10.37 15.24 -0.41
CA GLU A 80 11.61 14.88 0.23
C GLU A 80 11.30 14.30 1.61
N THR A 81 11.85 13.13 1.90
CA THR A 81 11.66 12.46 3.18
C THR A 81 12.99 12.00 3.75
N ARG A 82 13.02 11.84 5.05
CA ARG A 82 14.14 11.25 5.77
C ARG A 82 13.76 9.89 6.29
N VAL A 83 14.65 8.91 6.15
CA VAL A 83 14.52 7.62 6.81
C VAL A 83 14.79 7.82 8.30
N THR A 84 13.76 7.70 9.12
CA THR A 84 13.83 7.93 10.56
C THR A 84 14.19 6.68 11.34
N ARG A 85 13.87 5.52 10.79
CA ARG A 85 14.24 4.22 11.36
C ARG A 85 14.45 3.19 10.26
N ALA A 86 15.53 2.43 10.37
CA ALA A 86 15.77 1.25 9.55
C ALA A 86 16.45 0.20 10.43
N ASP A 87 15.71 -0.82 10.82
CA ASP A 87 16.13 -1.96 11.64
C ASP A 87 15.89 -3.23 10.82
N PRO A 88 16.85 -3.60 9.93
CA PRO A 88 16.68 -4.72 9.02
C PRO A 88 16.61 -6.06 9.75
N PRO A 89 15.76 -6.98 9.33
CA PRO A 89 14.69 -6.85 8.34
C PRO A 89 13.33 -6.64 9.01
N ARG A 90 13.23 -5.86 10.10
CA ARG A 90 12.07 -5.79 11.00
C ARG A 90 11.25 -4.53 10.92
N VAL A 91 11.87 -3.36 10.88
CA VAL A 91 11.15 -2.08 10.96
C VAL A 91 11.77 -1.04 10.03
N LEU A 92 10.93 -0.37 9.27
CA LEU A 92 11.29 0.77 8.43
C LEU A 92 10.30 1.92 8.65
N GLU A 93 10.82 3.11 8.90
CA GLU A 93 10.02 4.33 9.04
C GLU A 93 10.58 5.46 8.17
N PHE A 94 9.71 6.05 7.37
CA PHE A 94 10.00 7.21 6.53
C PHE A 94 8.69 7.91 6.19
N HIS A 95 8.73 9.22 6.01
CA HIS A 95 7.52 10.00 5.73
C HIS A 95 6.43 9.70 6.76
N ASP A 96 5.20 9.47 6.33
CA ASP A 96 4.07 9.08 7.18
C ASP A 96 3.82 7.56 7.16
N ILE A 97 4.85 6.79 6.80
CA ILE A 97 4.77 5.34 6.60
C ILE A 97 5.70 4.64 7.60
N ARG A 98 5.18 3.58 8.19
CA ARG A 98 5.94 2.59 8.92
C ARG A 98 5.62 1.20 8.39
N TRP A 99 6.65 0.41 8.12
CA TRP A 99 6.52 -1.01 7.82
C TRP A 99 7.14 -1.85 8.92
N GLU A 100 6.42 -2.87 9.34
CA GLU A 100 6.90 -3.87 10.29
C GLU A 100 6.85 -5.24 9.65
N LEU A 101 7.93 -6.00 9.79
CA LEU A 101 8.08 -7.36 9.30
C LEU A 101 8.27 -8.29 10.49
N GLU A 102 7.33 -9.22 10.65
CA GLU A 102 7.38 -10.26 11.67
C GLU A 102 7.60 -11.61 10.98
N PRO A 103 8.64 -12.37 11.36
CA PRO A 103 8.85 -13.69 10.77
C PRO A 103 7.73 -14.65 11.19
N LEU A 104 7.23 -15.41 10.20
CA LEU A 104 6.29 -16.49 10.39
C LEU A 104 6.92 -17.82 9.97
N ALA A 105 6.32 -18.93 10.35
CA ALA A 105 6.67 -20.23 9.80
C ALA A 105 6.44 -20.24 8.28
N GLY A 106 7.54 -20.17 7.51
CA GLY A 106 7.50 -20.14 6.03
C GLY A 106 7.18 -18.79 5.39
N GLY A 107 7.30 -17.69 6.13
CA GLY A 107 7.01 -16.38 5.53
C GLY A 107 7.22 -15.17 6.44
N THR A 108 6.53 -14.11 6.09
CA THR A 108 6.59 -12.81 6.77
C THR A 108 5.19 -12.23 6.91
N ARG A 109 4.86 -11.75 8.11
CA ARG A 109 3.74 -10.83 8.30
C ARG A 109 4.24 -9.42 8.10
N LEU A 110 3.75 -8.77 7.05
CA LEU A 110 4.01 -7.38 6.74
C LEU A 110 2.85 -6.53 7.26
N THR A 111 3.16 -5.54 8.09
CA THR A 111 2.19 -4.56 8.58
C THR A 111 2.59 -3.17 8.10
N LEU A 112 1.67 -2.52 7.41
CA LEU A 112 1.76 -1.12 7.03
C LEU A 112 1.02 -0.26 8.06
N TRP A 113 1.67 0.83 8.47
CA TRP A 113 1.05 1.95 9.17
C TRP A 113 1.21 3.19 8.30
N HIS A 114 0.12 3.82 7.92
CA HIS A 114 0.16 5.01 7.07
C HIS A 114 -0.87 6.03 7.55
N SER A 115 -0.39 7.21 7.94
CA SER A 115 -1.28 8.33 8.30
C SER A 115 -1.85 8.95 7.04
N ILE A 116 -3.18 8.88 6.88
CA ILE A 116 -3.89 9.35 5.70
C ILE A 116 -5.08 10.21 6.16
N ASP A 117 -5.34 11.31 5.46
CA ASP A 117 -6.55 12.10 5.67
C ASP A 117 -7.79 11.20 5.55
N ARG A 118 -8.75 11.36 6.48
CA ARG A 118 -9.96 10.54 6.53
C ARG A 118 -10.72 10.48 5.21
N ARG A 119 -10.68 11.57 4.44
CA ARG A 119 -11.35 11.66 3.12
C ARG A 119 -10.78 10.70 2.09
N PHE A 120 -9.52 10.31 2.26
CA PHE A 120 -8.79 9.46 1.33
C PHE A 120 -8.40 8.10 1.93
N ILE A 121 -8.83 7.80 3.16
CA ILE A 121 -8.41 6.57 3.86
C ILE A 121 -8.81 5.29 3.11
N ALA A 122 -10.01 5.23 2.56
CA ALA A 122 -10.47 4.08 1.79
C ALA A 122 -9.74 3.96 0.45
N TRP A 123 -9.38 5.09 -0.16
CA TRP A 123 -8.59 5.15 -1.39
C TRP A 123 -7.18 4.61 -1.17
N GLY A 124 -6.57 5.05 -0.07
CA GLY A 124 -5.26 4.55 0.35
C GLY A 124 -5.28 3.07 0.67
N ALA A 125 -6.28 2.58 1.39
CA ALA A 125 -6.44 1.17 1.71
C ALA A 125 -6.55 0.30 0.45
N ALA A 126 -7.37 0.71 -0.52
CA ALA A 126 -7.51 0.02 -1.80
C ALA A 126 -6.21 0.01 -2.60
N GLY A 127 -5.50 1.15 -2.64
CA GLY A 127 -4.22 1.28 -3.33
C GLY A 127 -3.15 0.36 -2.72
N TRP A 128 -3.00 0.37 -1.40
CA TRP A 128 -2.05 -0.49 -0.71
C TRP A 128 -2.41 -1.98 -0.77
N HIS A 129 -3.71 -2.32 -0.74
CA HIS A 129 -4.17 -3.70 -0.94
C HIS A 129 -3.64 -4.25 -2.27
N ILE A 130 -3.87 -3.52 -3.35
CA ILE A 130 -3.41 -3.91 -4.69
C ILE A 130 -1.88 -3.89 -4.77
N ALA A 131 -1.22 -2.86 -4.22
CA ALA A 131 0.24 -2.79 -4.20
C ALA A 131 0.86 -4.01 -3.52
N PHE A 132 0.30 -4.51 -2.44
CA PHE A 132 0.78 -5.71 -1.76
C PHE A 132 0.50 -6.99 -2.56
N ASP A 133 -0.58 -7.06 -3.32
CA ASP A 133 -0.81 -8.18 -4.25
C ASP A 133 0.25 -8.17 -5.37
N VAL A 134 0.59 -7.00 -5.90
CA VAL A 134 1.65 -6.84 -6.90
C VAL A 134 3.02 -7.21 -6.33
N LEU A 135 3.31 -6.79 -5.09
CA LEU A 135 4.52 -7.17 -4.36
C LEU A 135 4.63 -8.69 -4.21
N ASP A 136 3.57 -9.35 -3.77
CA ASP A 136 3.57 -10.81 -3.58
C ASP A 136 3.85 -11.55 -4.89
N ARG A 137 3.26 -11.09 -6.00
CA ARG A 137 3.53 -11.64 -7.34
C ARG A 137 4.97 -11.39 -7.80
N LEU A 138 5.51 -10.20 -7.55
CA LEU A 138 6.91 -9.90 -7.83
C LEU A 138 7.85 -10.86 -7.08
N LEU A 139 7.63 -11.03 -5.80
CA LEU A 139 8.42 -11.93 -4.95
C LEU A 139 8.27 -13.39 -5.33
N SER A 140 7.13 -13.79 -5.88
CA SER A 140 6.85 -15.15 -6.34
C SER A 140 7.39 -15.45 -7.75
N GLY A 141 8.00 -14.45 -8.42
CA GLY A 141 8.54 -14.63 -9.77
C GLY A 141 7.47 -14.62 -10.88
N THR A 142 6.27 -14.16 -10.58
CA THR A 142 5.16 -13.99 -11.53
C THR A 142 4.69 -12.54 -11.58
N PRO A 143 5.58 -11.57 -11.87
CA PRO A 143 5.27 -10.16 -11.77
C PRO A 143 4.15 -9.75 -12.74
N ILE A 144 3.33 -8.83 -12.28
CA ILE A 144 2.39 -8.07 -13.11
C ILE A 144 2.79 -6.59 -13.11
N ALA A 145 2.31 -5.85 -14.08
CA ALA A 145 2.57 -4.42 -14.11
C ALA A 145 2.00 -3.72 -12.86
N ARG A 146 2.72 -2.73 -12.36
CA ARG A 146 2.30 -1.90 -11.24
C ARG A 146 0.97 -1.20 -11.55
N ILE A 147 0.03 -1.29 -10.59
CA ILE A 147 -1.29 -0.65 -10.67
C ILE A 147 -1.30 0.49 -9.67
N ALA A 148 -1.08 1.71 -10.13
CA ALA A 148 -1.00 2.90 -9.28
C ALA A 148 -1.37 4.17 -10.05
N GLY A 149 -1.55 5.28 -9.33
CA GLY A 149 -1.86 6.57 -9.92
C GLY A 149 -3.22 6.60 -10.62
N ARG A 150 -3.33 7.44 -11.65
CA ARG A 150 -4.60 7.65 -12.38
C ARG A 150 -5.12 6.38 -13.07
N ASP A 151 -4.22 5.58 -13.61
CA ASP A 151 -4.60 4.33 -14.25
C ASP A 151 -5.10 3.31 -13.23
N GLY A 152 -4.48 3.28 -12.05
CA GLY A 152 -4.96 2.49 -10.92
C GLY A 152 -6.37 2.89 -10.48
N MET A 153 -6.70 4.19 -10.48
CA MET A 153 -8.03 4.69 -10.10
C MET A 153 -9.12 4.31 -11.11
N ARG A 154 -8.76 4.01 -12.36
CA ARG A 154 -9.68 3.51 -13.40
C ARG A 154 -9.88 2.00 -13.33
N PHE A 155 -9.04 1.31 -12.59
CA PHE A 155 -9.15 -0.13 -12.43
C PHE A 155 -10.38 -0.49 -11.60
N GLU A 156 -11.26 -1.30 -12.17
CA GLU A 156 -12.55 -1.65 -11.54
C GLU A 156 -12.36 -2.30 -10.17
N GLY A 157 -11.35 -3.15 -10.03
CA GLY A 157 -11.01 -3.79 -8.76
C GLY A 157 -10.63 -2.78 -7.67
N TRP A 158 -9.95 -1.69 -8.02
CA TRP A 158 -9.65 -0.62 -7.08
C TRP A 158 -10.93 0.11 -6.63
N GLN A 159 -11.82 0.46 -7.58
CA GLN A 159 -13.08 1.15 -7.27
C GLN A 159 -13.98 0.31 -6.35
N ARG A 160 -14.05 -1.00 -6.59
CA ARG A 160 -14.76 -1.94 -5.72
C ARG A 160 -14.16 -1.96 -4.32
N LEU A 161 -12.84 -2.08 -4.19
CA LEU A 161 -12.16 -2.07 -2.90
C LEU A 161 -12.35 -0.76 -2.15
N VAL A 162 -12.30 0.40 -2.81
CA VAL A 162 -12.60 1.69 -2.16
C VAL A 162 -13.99 1.68 -1.55
N THR A 163 -14.98 1.17 -2.26
CA THR A 163 -16.37 1.08 -1.77
C THR A 163 -16.46 0.15 -0.55
N GLU A 164 -15.81 -1.01 -0.61
CA GLU A 164 -15.80 -1.98 0.48
C GLU A 164 -15.08 -1.44 1.72
N TYR A 165 -13.91 -0.81 1.56
CA TYR A 165 -13.16 -0.21 2.66
C TYR A 165 -13.86 1.01 3.27
N ALA A 166 -14.49 1.86 2.45
CA ALA A 166 -15.27 2.98 2.96
C ALA A 166 -16.39 2.49 3.88
N LYS A 167 -17.10 1.45 3.48
CA LYS A 167 -18.14 0.82 4.32
C LYS A 167 -17.55 0.23 5.60
N GLN A 168 -16.44 -0.49 5.51
CA GLN A 168 -15.78 -1.11 6.66
C GLN A 168 -15.31 -0.08 7.68
N PHE A 169 -14.76 1.06 7.22
CA PHE A 169 -14.19 2.09 8.10
C PHE A 169 -15.22 3.11 8.61
N GLY A 170 -16.45 3.07 8.09
CA GLY A 170 -17.44 4.11 8.34
C GLY A 170 -17.00 5.47 7.75
N ALA A 171 -16.29 5.44 6.63
CA ALA A 171 -15.90 6.61 5.86
C ALA A 171 -16.98 6.97 4.83
N ASP A 172 -16.92 8.22 4.31
CA ASP A 172 -17.84 8.64 3.27
C ASP A 172 -17.71 7.76 2.03
N PRO A 173 -18.83 7.28 1.44
CA PRO A 173 -18.80 6.48 0.25
C PRO A 173 -18.29 7.32 -0.93
N PRO A 174 -17.55 6.71 -1.88
CA PRO A 174 -17.13 7.41 -3.07
C PRO A 174 -18.35 7.79 -3.93
N ASN A 175 -18.23 8.84 -4.75
CA ASN A 175 -19.31 9.37 -5.57
C ASN A 175 -19.86 8.38 -6.63
N TRP A 176 -19.09 7.34 -6.96
CA TRP A 176 -19.53 6.25 -7.85
C TRP A 176 -20.23 5.09 -7.12
N ALA A 177 -20.24 5.09 -5.79
CA ALA A 177 -20.92 4.03 -5.04
C ALA A 177 -22.44 4.13 -5.24
N PRO A 178 -23.17 2.99 -5.31
CA PRO A 178 -24.63 3.01 -5.35
C PRO A 178 -25.17 3.77 -4.14
N LYS A 179 -26.03 4.75 -4.37
CA LYS A 179 -26.72 5.43 -3.29
C LYS A 179 -27.58 4.44 -2.53
N PRO A 180 -27.57 4.45 -1.18
CA PRO A 180 -28.47 3.60 -0.41
C PRO A 180 -29.91 3.91 -0.82
N ALA A 181 -30.70 2.85 -1.00
CA ALA A 181 -32.14 3.01 -1.30
C ALA A 181 -32.78 3.88 -0.22
N GLN A 182 -33.38 4.99 -0.62
CA GLN A 182 -34.15 5.82 0.27
C GLN A 182 -35.33 4.96 0.76
N LYS A 183 -35.36 4.66 2.05
CA LYS A 183 -36.55 4.07 2.67
C LYS A 183 -37.66 5.12 2.60
N SER A 184 -38.67 4.82 1.78
CA SER A 184 -39.93 5.55 1.73
C SER A 184 -40.68 5.38 3.02
#